data_8d0eefafc307670f2f8a6bfc85fc4490
#
_entry.id   8d0eefafc307670f2f8a6bfc85fc4490
#
_cell.length_a   1.000
_cell.length_b   1.000
_cell.length_c   1.000
_cell.angle_alpha   90.00
_cell.angle_beta   90.00
_cell.angle_gamma   90.00
#
_symmetry.space_group_name_H-M   'P 1'
#
loop_
_entity.id
_entity.type
_entity.pdbx_description
1 polymer ?
#
loop_
_entity_poly.entity_id
_entity_poly.type
_entity_poly.pdbx_seq_one_letter_code
_entity_poly.pdbx_strand_id
1 'polypeptide(L)'
;MKKIIFIIYVFLLSINIFAKTNVEKQVEKIREEFTKINSEKNYIVETGGHSGNEVIAEYYKKNGELKKVVVYADATLENYAIQYYFKDDEVFFIYESKNEYKMKDDGTFDKKSLKKTEKRYYFDDDGTLIRYIENNKIYNKGNIPKKYEKAAKDNLELLSELE
;
A
#
# COMPACT_ATOMS: atom_id res chain seq x y z
N MET A 1 56.06 -2.86 0.84
CA MET A 1 55.05 -2.69 1.91
C MET A 1 53.89 -1.76 1.55
N LYS A 2 54.08 -0.63 0.83
CA LYS A 2 52.96 0.30 0.46
C LYS A 2 51.86 -0.30 -0.46
N LYS A 3 52.18 -1.26 -1.34
CA LYS A 3 51.22 -1.90 -2.25
C LYS A 3 50.25 -2.88 -1.56
N ILE A 4 50.65 -3.51 -0.48
CA ILE A 4 49.83 -4.45 0.28
C ILE A 4 48.76 -3.71 1.08
N ILE A 5 49.08 -2.54 1.63
CA ILE A 5 48.15 -1.71 2.40
C ILE A 5 47.02 -1.19 1.50
N PHE A 6 47.33 -0.85 0.24
CA PHE A 6 46.30 -0.37 -0.71
C PHE A 6 45.30 -1.46 -1.09
N ILE A 7 45.75 -2.70 -1.25
CA ILE A 7 44.85 -3.86 -1.57
C ILE A 7 43.92 -4.16 -0.39
N ILE A 8 44.40 -4.07 0.84
CA ILE A 8 43.55 -4.28 2.04
C ILE A 8 42.51 -3.15 2.17
N TYR A 9 42.84 -1.91 1.82
CA TYR A 9 41.90 -0.79 1.87
C TYR A 9 40.81 -0.90 0.79
N VAL A 10 41.14 -1.36 -0.40
CA VAL A 10 40.15 -1.62 -1.48
C VAL A 10 39.25 -2.80 -1.10
N PHE A 11 39.77 -3.82 -0.41
CA PHE A 11 38.98 -4.96 0.05
C PHE A 11 38.01 -4.59 1.18
N LEU A 12 38.38 -3.64 2.06
CA LEU A 12 37.49 -3.11 3.11
C LEU A 12 36.39 -2.19 2.58
N LEU A 13 36.60 -1.54 1.41
CA LEU A 13 35.57 -0.74 0.75
C LEU A 13 34.53 -1.55 -0.04
N SER A 14 34.85 -2.80 -0.37
CA SER A 14 33.95 -3.70 -1.11
C SER A 14 33.00 -4.53 -0.22
N ILE A 15 33.11 -4.46 1.11
CA ILE A 15 32.26 -5.23 2.04
C ILE A 15 30.99 -4.44 2.47
N ASN A 16 30.72 -3.27 1.91
CA ASN A 16 29.41 -2.62 2.03
C ASN A 16 28.39 -3.17 1.03
N ILE A 17 28.38 -4.47 0.80
CA ILE A 17 27.20 -5.16 0.32
C ILE A 17 26.27 -5.19 1.53
N PHE A 18 25.43 -4.15 1.67
CA PHE A 18 24.34 -4.14 2.63
C PHE A 18 23.51 -5.40 2.35
N ALA A 19 23.67 -6.43 3.17
CA ALA A 19 22.76 -7.55 3.16
C ALA A 19 21.38 -6.96 3.41
N LYS A 20 20.51 -6.96 2.37
CA LYS A 20 19.13 -6.49 2.51
C LYS A 20 18.55 -7.14 3.74
N THR A 21 17.93 -6.35 4.63
CA THR A 21 17.23 -6.89 5.80
C THR A 21 16.14 -7.84 5.33
N ASN A 22 15.69 -8.74 6.19
CA ASN A 22 14.58 -9.64 5.86
C ASN A 22 13.33 -8.85 5.42
N VAL A 23 13.03 -7.74 6.08
CA VAL A 23 11.92 -6.83 5.72
C VAL A 23 12.11 -6.27 4.31
N GLU A 24 13.32 -5.84 3.92
CA GLU A 24 13.56 -5.31 2.57
C GLU A 24 13.31 -6.37 1.48
N LYS A 25 13.73 -7.61 1.72
CA LYS A 25 13.50 -8.72 0.78
C LYS A 25 12.00 -9.04 0.63
N GLN A 26 11.26 -9.04 1.74
CA GLN A 26 9.82 -9.27 1.72
C GLN A 26 9.09 -8.14 0.99
N VAL A 27 9.41 -6.88 1.30
CA VAL A 27 8.83 -5.70 0.62
C VAL A 27 9.12 -5.70 -0.87
N GLU A 28 10.30 -6.16 -1.31
CA GLU A 28 10.64 -6.30 -2.73
C GLU A 28 9.71 -7.30 -3.42
N LYS A 29 9.51 -8.49 -2.85
CA LYS A 29 8.57 -9.51 -3.37
C LYS A 29 7.14 -8.98 -3.44
N ILE A 30 6.70 -8.25 -2.42
CA ILE A 30 5.37 -7.61 -2.40
C ILE A 30 5.23 -6.61 -3.54
N ARG A 31 6.26 -5.79 -3.82
CA ARG A 31 6.25 -4.83 -4.93
C ARG A 31 6.26 -5.51 -6.30
N GLU A 32 6.96 -6.63 -6.44
CA GLU A 32 6.94 -7.43 -7.66
C GLU A 32 5.54 -7.98 -7.93
N GLU A 33 4.88 -8.58 -6.93
CA GLU A 33 3.52 -9.11 -7.07
C GLU A 33 2.49 -7.99 -7.31
N PHE A 34 2.58 -6.87 -6.59
CA PHE A 34 1.79 -5.67 -6.85
C PHE A 34 1.92 -5.20 -8.31
N THR A 35 3.15 -5.15 -8.83
CA THR A 35 3.41 -4.72 -10.21
C THR A 35 2.81 -5.71 -11.21
N LYS A 36 2.96 -7.01 -10.96
CA LYS A 36 2.39 -8.08 -11.78
C LYS A 36 0.86 -7.97 -11.85
N ILE A 37 0.19 -7.82 -10.70
CA ILE A 37 -1.27 -7.68 -10.65
C ILE A 37 -1.72 -6.44 -11.42
N ASN A 38 -1.05 -5.29 -11.27
CA ASN A 38 -1.45 -4.06 -11.97
C ASN A 38 -1.08 -4.02 -13.46
N SER A 39 -0.11 -4.82 -13.91
CA SER A 39 0.22 -4.97 -15.34
C SER A 39 -0.65 -5.97 -16.07
N GLU A 40 -1.34 -6.82 -15.34
CA GLU A 40 -2.20 -7.87 -15.86
C GLU A 40 -3.46 -7.28 -16.51
N LYS A 41 -3.93 -7.93 -17.57
CA LYS A 41 -5.14 -7.57 -18.29
C LYS A 41 -6.15 -8.72 -18.23
N ASN A 42 -7.37 -8.45 -18.65
CA ASN A 42 -8.44 -9.45 -18.75
C ASN A 42 -8.90 -9.99 -17.38
N TYR A 43 -9.05 -9.09 -16.41
CA TYR A 43 -9.78 -9.40 -15.19
C TYR A 43 -11.28 -9.52 -15.48
N ILE A 44 -11.96 -10.43 -14.79
CA ILE A 44 -13.38 -10.37 -14.57
C ILE A 44 -13.60 -9.39 -13.42
N VAL A 45 -14.37 -8.32 -13.67
CA VAL A 45 -14.64 -7.29 -12.66
C VAL A 45 -16.10 -7.41 -12.25
N GLU A 46 -16.32 -7.67 -10.96
CA GLU A 46 -17.64 -7.65 -10.33
C GLU A 46 -17.74 -6.38 -9.50
N THR A 47 -18.89 -5.72 -9.52
CA THR A 47 -19.15 -4.52 -8.72
C THR A 47 -20.12 -4.89 -7.62
N GLY A 48 -19.73 -4.57 -6.37
CA GLY A 48 -20.56 -4.66 -5.19
C GLY A 48 -20.71 -3.27 -4.55
N GLY A 49 -21.73 -3.12 -3.72
CA GLY A 49 -21.95 -1.90 -2.96
C GLY A 49 -23.21 -2.03 -2.12
N HIS A 50 -23.25 -1.34 -0.99
CA HIS A 50 -24.46 -1.25 -0.20
C HIS A 50 -25.40 -0.21 -0.84
N SER A 51 -26.61 -0.62 -1.17
CA SER A 51 -27.65 0.30 -1.66
C SER A 51 -27.94 1.36 -0.59
N GLY A 52 -27.59 2.61 -0.90
CA GLY A 52 -27.78 3.77 -0.02
C GLY A 52 -26.49 4.38 0.52
N ASN A 53 -25.34 3.76 0.36
CA ASN A 53 -24.04 4.34 0.68
C ASN A 53 -23.28 4.70 -0.60
N GLU A 54 -22.62 5.84 -0.62
CA GLU A 54 -21.73 6.30 -1.72
C GLU A 54 -20.42 5.48 -1.82
N VAL A 55 -20.45 4.23 -1.31
CA VAL A 55 -19.30 3.32 -1.30
C VAL A 55 -19.52 2.25 -2.36
N ILE A 56 -18.59 2.20 -3.31
CA ILE A 56 -18.56 1.22 -4.41
C ILE A 56 -17.32 0.35 -4.23
N ALA A 57 -17.50 -0.97 -4.31
CA ALA A 57 -16.41 -1.92 -4.33
C ALA A 57 -16.34 -2.63 -5.69
N GLU A 58 -15.14 -2.70 -6.26
CA GLU A 58 -14.84 -3.45 -7.48
C GLU A 58 -13.92 -4.63 -7.14
N TYR A 59 -14.34 -5.85 -7.51
CA TYR A 59 -13.63 -7.10 -7.27
C TYR A 59 -13.02 -7.61 -8.56
N TYR A 60 -11.69 -7.65 -8.61
CA TYR A 60 -10.91 -8.07 -9.77
C TYR A 60 -10.48 -9.52 -9.62
N LYS A 61 -11.12 -10.42 -10.39
CA LYS A 61 -10.86 -11.86 -10.37
C LYS A 61 -10.15 -12.32 -11.64
N LYS A 62 -9.25 -13.29 -11.50
CA LYS A 62 -8.59 -13.96 -12.61
C LYS A 62 -8.48 -15.46 -12.33
N ASN A 63 -8.92 -16.29 -13.27
CA ASN A 63 -8.96 -17.75 -13.14
C ASN A 63 -9.71 -18.23 -11.88
N GLY A 64 -10.73 -17.51 -11.45
CA GLY A 64 -11.49 -17.81 -10.24
C GLY A 64 -10.90 -17.26 -8.94
N GLU A 65 -9.69 -16.72 -8.97
CA GLU A 65 -9.01 -16.17 -7.78
C GLU A 65 -9.22 -14.65 -7.68
N LEU A 66 -9.50 -14.15 -6.48
CA LEU A 66 -9.52 -12.73 -6.18
C LEU A 66 -8.10 -12.19 -6.14
N LYS A 67 -7.81 -11.16 -6.94
CA LYS A 67 -6.48 -10.55 -7.04
C LYS A 67 -6.43 -9.14 -6.46
N LYS A 68 -7.52 -8.40 -6.60
CA LYS A 68 -7.60 -7.04 -6.09
C LYS A 68 -9.06 -6.66 -5.79
N VAL A 69 -9.25 -5.90 -4.71
CA VAL A 69 -10.49 -5.16 -4.44
C VAL A 69 -10.16 -3.68 -4.42
N VAL A 70 -10.99 -2.86 -5.04
CA VAL A 70 -10.89 -1.40 -4.99
C VAL A 70 -12.17 -0.86 -4.39
N VAL A 71 -12.05 -0.16 -3.28
CA VAL A 71 -13.17 0.50 -2.60
C VAL A 71 -13.06 2.00 -2.85
N TYR A 72 -14.13 2.59 -3.35
CA TYR A 72 -14.23 4.01 -3.59
C TYR A 72 -15.28 4.63 -2.65
N ALA A 73 -14.96 5.80 -2.14
CA ALA A 73 -15.92 6.66 -1.48
C ALA A 73 -15.68 8.09 -1.94
N ASP A 74 -16.72 8.69 -2.51
CA ASP A 74 -16.70 10.07 -2.97
C ASP A 74 -17.58 10.92 -2.06
N ALA A 75 -16.97 11.93 -1.43
CA ALA A 75 -17.67 12.96 -0.71
C ALA A 75 -17.41 14.31 -1.38
N THR A 76 -18.23 15.29 -1.07
CA THR A 76 -18.21 16.61 -1.72
C THR A 76 -16.84 17.29 -1.74
N LEU A 77 -16.03 17.12 -0.69
CA LEU A 77 -14.71 17.78 -0.54
C LEU A 77 -13.53 16.80 -0.59
N GLU A 78 -13.80 15.51 -0.66
CA GLU A 78 -12.77 14.49 -0.62
C GLU A 78 -13.14 13.27 -1.45
N ASN A 79 -12.13 12.70 -2.11
CA ASN A 79 -12.21 11.41 -2.79
C ASN A 79 -11.27 10.46 -2.10
N TYR A 80 -11.77 9.29 -1.80
CA TYR A 80 -11.03 8.27 -1.08
C TYR A 80 -11.05 6.95 -1.86
N ALA A 81 -9.92 6.29 -1.94
CA ALA A 81 -9.83 4.96 -2.53
C ALA A 81 -8.89 4.08 -1.70
N ILE A 82 -9.35 2.86 -1.40
CA ILE A 82 -8.51 1.81 -0.83
C ILE A 82 -8.42 0.68 -1.85
N GLN A 83 -7.21 0.20 -2.08
CA GLN A 83 -6.93 -0.94 -2.93
C GLN A 83 -6.31 -2.05 -2.09
N TYR A 84 -6.96 -3.20 -2.05
CA TYR A 84 -6.50 -4.41 -1.38
C TYR A 84 -5.95 -5.37 -2.44
N TYR A 85 -4.79 -5.95 -2.18
CA TYR A 85 -4.13 -6.89 -3.08
C TYR A 85 -3.99 -8.24 -2.41
N PHE A 86 -4.38 -9.29 -3.13
CA PHE A 86 -4.51 -10.65 -2.61
C PHE A 86 -3.52 -11.60 -3.26
N LYS A 87 -3.01 -12.52 -2.45
CA LYS A 87 -2.27 -13.69 -2.85
C LYS A 87 -2.72 -14.85 -1.97
N ASP A 88 -3.10 -15.96 -2.58
CA ASP A 88 -3.57 -17.16 -1.89
C ASP A 88 -4.71 -16.83 -0.88
N ASP A 89 -5.68 -15.99 -1.31
CA ASP A 89 -6.83 -15.46 -0.57
C ASP A 89 -6.47 -14.57 0.65
N GLU A 90 -5.19 -14.22 0.85
CA GLU A 90 -4.75 -13.35 1.91
C GLU A 90 -4.32 -11.97 1.40
N VAL A 91 -4.64 -10.92 2.17
CA VAL A 91 -4.21 -9.55 1.86
C VAL A 91 -2.72 -9.38 2.17
N PHE A 92 -1.90 -9.15 1.15
CA PHE A 92 -0.46 -8.91 1.31
C PHE A 92 -0.06 -7.44 1.22
N PHE A 93 -0.94 -6.61 0.61
CA PHE A 93 -0.66 -5.18 0.43
C PHE A 93 -1.94 -4.37 0.38
N ILE A 94 -1.94 -3.19 1.04
CA ILE A 94 -3.01 -2.20 0.94
C ILE A 94 -2.40 -0.88 0.48
N TYR A 95 -3.06 -0.24 -0.50
CA TYR A 95 -2.79 1.12 -0.92
C TYR A 95 -4.01 2.00 -0.68
N GLU A 96 -3.84 3.04 0.10
CA GLU A 96 -4.87 4.02 0.43
C GLU A 96 -4.48 5.37 -0.16
N SER A 97 -5.41 6.02 -0.86
CA SER A 97 -5.23 7.38 -1.37
C SER A 97 -6.43 8.24 -1.01
N LYS A 98 -6.13 9.47 -0.57
CA LYS A 98 -7.12 10.48 -0.23
C LYS A 98 -6.74 11.80 -0.88
N ASN A 99 -7.71 12.42 -1.54
CA ASN A 99 -7.60 13.76 -2.08
C ASN A 99 -8.59 14.67 -1.32
N GLU A 100 -8.10 15.74 -0.72
CA GLU A 100 -8.87 16.69 0.05
C GLU A 100 -8.78 18.09 -0.59
N TYR A 101 -9.90 18.77 -0.73
CA TYR A 101 -9.99 20.15 -1.20
C TYR A 101 -10.51 21.05 -0.10
N LYS A 102 -10.07 22.30 -0.09
CA LYS A 102 -10.69 23.33 0.77
C LYS A 102 -11.85 23.97 0.02
N MET A 103 -12.86 24.38 0.78
CA MET A 103 -13.92 25.24 0.30
C MET A 103 -13.46 26.69 0.37
N LYS A 104 -13.79 27.50 -0.63
CA LYS A 104 -13.63 28.94 -0.63
C LYS A 104 -14.83 29.59 0.08
N ASP A 105 -14.71 30.89 0.41
CA ASP A 105 -15.76 31.67 1.06
C ASP A 105 -17.04 31.78 0.20
N ASP A 106 -16.91 31.64 -1.13
CA ASP A 106 -18.05 31.64 -2.07
C ASP A 106 -18.73 30.26 -2.20
N GLY A 107 -18.32 29.26 -1.42
CA GLY A 107 -18.86 27.90 -1.44
C GLY A 107 -18.33 27.02 -2.60
N THR A 108 -17.38 27.51 -3.41
CA THR A 108 -16.74 26.73 -4.47
C THR A 108 -15.49 26.01 -4.00
N PHE A 109 -15.05 24.98 -4.74
CA PHE A 109 -13.81 24.25 -4.41
C PHE A 109 -12.58 25.08 -4.79
N ASP A 110 -11.63 25.14 -3.88
CA ASP A 110 -10.30 25.65 -4.21
C ASP A 110 -9.46 24.52 -4.82
N LYS A 111 -9.49 24.39 -6.14
CA LYS A 111 -8.68 23.37 -6.87
C LYS A 111 -7.17 23.47 -6.62
N LYS A 112 -6.68 24.64 -6.18
CA LYS A 112 -5.26 24.85 -5.85
C LYS A 112 -4.90 24.33 -4.45
N SER A 113 -5.91 24.07 -3.61
CA SER A 113 -5.72 23.58 -2.24
C SER A 113 -5.61 22.07 -2.14
N LEU A 114 -5.57 21.34 -3.26
CA LEU A 114 -5.50 19.87 -3.27
C LEU A 114 -4.40 19.37 -2.36
N LYS A 115 -4.79 18.63 -1.34
CA LYS A 115 -3.93 17.89 -0.46
C LYS A 115 -4.09 16.40 -0.77
N LYS A 116 -3.02 15.77 -1.24
CA LYS A 116 -2.98 14.32 -1.49
C LYS A 116 -2.30 13.62 -0.33
N THR A 117 -2.94 12.57 0.20
CA THR A 117 -2.36 11.68 1.19
C THR A 117 -2.32 10.27 0.62
N GLU A 118 -1.16 9.63 0.71
CA GLU A 118 -0.98 8.24 0.29
C GLU A 118 -0.44 7.43 1.45
N LYS A 119 -1.03 6.24 1.66
CA LYS A 119 -0.57 5.28 2.65
C LYS A 119 -0.38 3.91 2.01
N ARG A 120 0.62 3.18 2.46
CA ARG A 120 0.94 1.83 1.97
C ARG A 120 1.23 0.93 3.16
N TYR A 121 0.55 -0.21 3.20
CA TYR A 121 0.66 -1.22 4.24
C TYR A 121 1.18 -2.50 3.60
N TYR A 122 2.27 -3.04 4.13
CA TYR A 122 2.93 -4.25 3.65
C TYR A 122 2.82 -5.32 4.71
N PHE A 123 2.27 -6.48 4.37
CA PHE A 123 2.09 -7.60 5.28
C PHE A 123 3.00 -8.77 4.88
N ASP A 124 3.50 -9.50 5.87
CA ASP A 124 4.19 -10.78 5.61
C ASP A 124 3.18 -11.93 5.41
N ASP A 125 3.72 -13.12 5.10
CA ASP A 125 2.91 -14.32 4.86
C ASP A 125 2.10 -14.78 6.10
N ASP A 126 2.36 -14.23 7.29
CA ASP A 126 1.60 -14.45 8.51
C ASP A 126 0.54 -13.35 8.77
N GLY A 127 0.33 -12.45 7.81
CA GLY A 127 -0.59 -11.31 7.93
C GLY A 127 -0.09 -10.21 8.89
N THR A 128 1.19 -10.25 9.30
CA THR A 128 1.76 -9.22 10.18
C THR A 128 2.18 -7.99 9.37
N LEU A 129 1.83 -6.78 9.83
CA LEU A 129 2.28 -5.53 9.25
C LEU A 129 3.80 -5.35 9.43
N ILE A 130 4.56 -5.49 8.34
CA ILE A 130 6.04 -5.40 8.35
C ILE A 130 6.56 -4.03 7.95
N ARG A 131 5.77 -3.26 7.18
CA ARG A 131 6.09 -1.88 6.80
C ARG A 131 4.83 -1.06 6.61
N TYR A 132 4.91 0.18 7.07
CA TYR A 132 3.94 1.23 6.78
C TYR A 132 4.63 2.43 6.17
N ILE A 133 4.01 3.04 5.14
CA ILE A 133 4.49 4.27 4.51
C ILE A 133 3.35 5.27 4.43
N GLU A 134 3.57 6.50 4.88
CA GLU A 134 2.66 7.63 4.70
C GLU A 134 3.43 8.82 4.14
N ASN A 135 3.03 9.31 2.97
CA ASN A 135 3.65 10.47 2.33
C ASN A 135 5.19 10.39 2.31
N ASN A 136 5.75 9.23 1.92
CA ASN A 136 7.19 8.92 1.88
C ASN A 136 7.89 8.71 3.23
N LYS A 137 7.19 8.83 4.36
CA LYS A 137 7.74 8.49 5.67
C LYS A 137 7.59 7.00 5.93
N ILE A 138 8.68 6.30 6.15
CA ILE A 138 8.75 4.84 6.25
C ILE A 138 8.88 4.41 7.72
N TYR A 139 8.07 3.43 8.12
CA TYR A 139 8.14 2.75 9.41
C TYR A 139 8.23 1.24 9.18
N ASN A 140 9.22 0.58 9.76
CA ASN A 140 9.41 -0.87 9.66
C ASN A 140 8.95 -1.57 10.93
N LYS A 141 8.69 -2.88 10.85
CA LYS A 141 8.37 -3.80 11.97
C LYS A 141 9.26 -3.51 13.18
N GLY A 142 8.65 -3.39 14.34
CA GLY A 142 9.29 -2.99 15.60
C GLY A 142 9.31 -1.47 15.87
N ASN A 143 9.10 -0.62 14.85
CA ASN A 143 9.04 0.84 14.98
C ASN A 143 7.75 1.43 14.38
N ILE A 144 6.76 0.60 14.04
CA ILE A 144 5.46 1.05 13.56
C ILE A 144 4.65 1.56 14.76
N PRO A 145 4.22 2.84 14.76
CA PRO A 145 3.37 3.37 15.81
C PRO A 145 2.04 2.61 15.89
N LYS A 146 1.54 2.33 17.09
CA LYS A 146 0.27 1.60 17.34
C LYS A 146 -0.93 2.15 16.58
N LYS A 147 -1.00 3.47 16.34
CA LYS A 147 -2.07 4.09 15.55
C LYS A 147 -2.11 3.59 14.11
N TYR A 148 -0.97 3.24 13.53
CA TYR A 148 -0.89 2.71 12.16
C TYR A 148 -1.16 1.21 12.09
N GLU A 149 -0.79 0.47 13.16
CA GLU A 149 -1.20 -0.92 13.33
C GLU A 149 -2.73 -1.01 13.47
N LYS A 150 -3.33 -0.08 14.24
CA LYS A 150 -4.78 0.02 14.35
C LYS A 150 -5.42 0.34 12.99
N ALA A 151 -4.92 1.34 12.26
CA ALA A 151 -5.44 1.70 10.95
C ALA A 151 -5.36 0.54 9.95
N ALA A 152 -4.32 -0.29 10.00
CA ALA A 152 -4.21 -1.50 9.19
C ALA A 152 -5.33 -2.50 9.51
N LYS A 153 -5.63 -2.71 10.80
CA LYS A 153 -6.73 -3.57 11.25
C LYS A 153 -8.09 -3.02 10.84
N ASP A 154 -8.31 -1.71 11.04
CA ASP A 154 -9.57 -1.05 10.66
C ASP A 154 -9.83 -1.22 9.14
N ASN A 155 -8.78 -1.14 8.29
CA ASN A 155 -8.89 -1.39 6.85
C ASN A 155 -9.24 -2.86 6.54
N LEU A 156 -8.67 -3.84 7.24
CA LEU A 156 -8.98 -5.25 7.04
C LEU A 156 -10.41 -5.58 7.53
N GLU A 157 -10.86 -4.95 8.61
CA GLU A 157 -12.23 -5.06 9.12
C GLU A 157 -13.24 -4.51 8.11
N LEU A 158 -12.99 -3.31 7.55
CA LEU A 158 -13.80 -2.74 6.47
C LEU A 158 -13.96 -3.69 5.28
N LEU A 159 -12.87 -4.35 4.86
CA LEU A 159 -12.92 -5.30 3.76
C LEU A 159 -13.85 -6.49 4.08
N SER A 160 -13.79 -7.01 5.32
CA SER A 160 -14.65 -8.14 5.74
C SER A 160 -16.15 -7.79 5.84
N GLU A 161 -16.47 -6.49 5.96
CA GLU A 161 -17.89 -6.01 5.95
C GLU A 161 -18.45 -5.86 4.53
N LEU A 162 -17.60 -5.93 3.51
CA LEU A 162 -18.00 -5.80 2.10
C LEU A 162 -18.30 -7.15 1.42
N GLU A 163 -17.89 -8.26 2.04
CA GLU A 163 -18.16 -9.63 1.59
C GLU A 163 -19.56 -10.08 2.02
#